data_e2c684826b3022503c034ddf65cbfb57
#
_entry.id   e2c684826b3022503c034ddf65cbfb57
#
_cell.length_a   1.000
_cell.length_b   1.000
_cell.length_c   1.000
_cell.angle_alpha   90.00
_cell.angle_beta   90.00
_cell.angle_gamma   90.00
#
_symmetry.space_group_name_H-M   'P 1'
#
loop_
_entity.id
_entity.type
_entity.pdbx_description
1 polymer ?
#
loop_
_entity_poly.entity_id
_entity_poly.type
_entity_poly.pdbx_seq_one_letter_code
_entity_poly.pdbx_strand_id
1 'polypeptide(L)'
;MRRAGENRSAKPLPQGRMSVFDFVVRPGDSVHVEAMNEVDSLTKLVRCDPILLSDQHNIYPRGSLRKRLGIPEEAVLAYVQLGAGKINEISDELSNSLDAIASHPSAYVVYGESVIGERRVFDHPRIRTLRDFPNSRYFADVDFAILAGGYNSYHEAVQFSIPTIMFPNLKTKRDDQSARVQAAGDLGCMIVLKDRTKKSITAAVDRIMDQQVRNDMRSSFEKMEVRNGAQSVADLIRG
;
A
#
# COMPACT_ATOMS: atom_id res chain seq x y z
N MET A 1 -11.59 -6.86 13.26
CA MET A 1 -11.38 -7.37 11.91
C MET A 1 -10.03 -8.08 11.87
N ARG A 2 -9.96 -9.38 11.59
CA ARG A 2 -8.71 -10.12 11.36
C ARG A 2 -8.51 -10.29 9.87
N ARG A 3 -7.32 -9.97 9.39
CA ARG A 3 -6.94 -10.13 7.99
C ARG A 3 -6.67 -11.59 7.66
N ALA A 4 -6.98 -11.99 6.44
CA ALA A 4 -6.68 -13.30 5.94
C ALA A 4 -5.22 -13.39 5.54
N GLY A 5 -4.36 -13.71 6.45
CA GLY A 5 -3.00 -14.13 6.22
C GLY A 5 -2.77 -15.28 7.17
N GLU A 6 -2.36 -16.41 6.68
CA GLU A 6 -1.98 -17.47 7.59
C GLU A 6 -0.79 -17.02 8.41
N ASN A 7 -1.11 -16.80 9.63
CA ASN A 7 -0.11 -16.72 10.65
C ASN A 7 -0.16 -18.02 11.43
N ARG A 8 0.73 -18.93 11.13
CA ARG A 8 0.91 -20.19 11.88
C ARG A 8 1.10 -19.98 13.39
N SER A 9 1.28 -18.73 13.83
CA SER A 9 1.38 -18.36 15.25
C SER A 9 0.21 -17.55 15.80
N ALA A 10 -0.81 -17.22 14.98
CA ALA A 10 -2.01 -16.57 15.49
C ALA A 10 -2.78 -17.60 16.31
N LYS A 11 -2.86 -17.39 17.63
CA LYS A 11 -3.76 -18.21 18.47
C LYS A 11 -5.15 -18.14 17.85
N PRO A 12 -5.82 -19.29 17.62
CA PRO A 12 -7.21 -19.30 17.20
C PRO A 12 -8.04 -18.45 18.15
N LEU A 13 -9.08 -17.81 17.64
CA LEU A 13 -10.05 -17.16 18.54
C LEU A 13 -10.59 -18.26 19.46
N PRO A 14 -10.69 -18.01 20.77
CA PRO A 14 -11.23 -19.00 21.69
C PRO A 14 -12.59 -19.48 21.18
N GLN A 15 -12.79 -20.80 21.15
CA GLN A 15 -14.05 -21.41 20.77
C GLN A 15 -15.20 -20.74 21.51
N GLY A 16 -16.32 -20.49 20.86
CA GLY A 16 -17.49 -19.83 21.41
C GLY A 16 -17.49 -18.30 21.42
N ARG A 17 -16.37 -17.61 21.08
CA ARG A 17 -16.37 -16.13 20.95
C ARG A 17 -16.90 -15.63 19.61
N MET A 18 -17.02 -16.47 18.62
CA MET A 18 -17.56 -16.09 17.31
C MET A 18 -19.09 -16.07 17.30
N SER A 19 -19.74 -16.84 18.19
CA SER A 19 -21.21 -16.93 18.30
C SER A 19 -21.90 -15.63 18.74
N VAL A 20 -21.15 -14.63 19.19
CA VAL A 20 -21.69 -13.31 19.52
C VAL A 20 -21.83 -12.39 18.28
N PHE A 21 -21.39 -12.84 17.11
CA PHE A 21 -21.48 -12.09 15.86
C PHE A 21 -22.48 -12.75 14.92
N ASP A 22 -23.35 -11.97 14.30
CA ASP A 22 -24.30 -12.47 13.29
C ASP A 22 -23.54 -12.95 12.04
N PHE A 23 -22.44 -12.29 11.72
CA PHE A 23 -21.52 -12.69 10.63
C PHE A 23 -20.10 -12.20 10.88
N VAL A 24 -19.16 -12.89 10.22
CA VAL A 24 -17.73 -12.53 10.18
C VAL A 24 -17.36 -12.19 8.76
N VAL A 25 -16.86 -10.99 8.54
CA VAL A 25 -16.38 -10.56 7.22
C VAL A 25 -14.91 -10.88 7.06
N ARG A 26 -14.56 -11.53 5.98
CA ARG A 26 -13.19 -11.84 5.60
C ARG A 26 -12.85 -11.11 4.28
N PRO A 27 -12.13 -9.99 4.35
CA PRO A 27 -11.63 -9.31 3.15
C PRO A 27 -10.63 -10.19 2.41
N GLY A 28 -10.70 -10.16 1.09
CA GLY A 28 -9.76 -10.84 0.20
C GLY A 28 -8.34 -10.31 0.31
N ASP A 29 -7.42 -11.07 -0.24
CA ASP A 29 -6.02 -10.71 -0.43
C ASP A 29 -5.55 -11.28 -1.77
N SER A 30 -4.42 -10.78 -2.29
CA SER A 30 -3.81 -11.27 -3.53
C SER A 30 -3.14 -12.64 -3.37
N VAL A 31 -2.89 -13.09 -2.15
CA VAL A 31 -2.40 -14.43 -1.84
C VAL A 31 -3.54 -15.34 -1.46
N HIS A 32 -3.57 -16.54 -2.06
CA HIS A 32 -4.51 -17.57 -1.63
C HIS A 32 -4.20 -17.96 -0.20
N VAL A 33 -5.13 -17.65 0.68
CA VAL A 33 -5.09 -18.11 2.05
C VAL A 33 -5.98 -19.35 2.12
N GLU A 34 -5.40 -20.48 2.50
CA GLU A 34 -6.17 -21.70 2.80
C GLU A 34 -7.29 -21.36 3.77
N ALA A 35 -8.44 -21.98 3.55
CA ALA A 35 -9.63 -21.71 4.36
C ALA A 35 -9.28 -21.80 5.84
N MET A 36 -9.56 -20.77 6.61
CA MET A 36 -9.69 -20.94 8.05
C MET A 36 -10.82 -21.96 8.26
N ASN A 37 -10.44 -23.19 8.51
CA ASN A 37 -11.35 -24.19 9.02
C ASN A 37 -11.80 -23.69 10.40
N GLU A 38 -13.09 -23.65 10.67
CA GLU A 38 -13.74 -23.29 11.92
C GLU A 38 -14.14 -21.81 12.06
N VAL A 39 -15.12 -21.44 11.26
CA VAL A 39 -16.16 -20.54 11.76
C VAL A 39 -17.21 -21.44 12.42
N ASP A 40 -17.55 -21.15 13.68
CA ASP A 40 -18.61 -21.80 14.41
C ASP A 40 -19.86 -21.94 13.51
N SER A 41 -20.51 -23.11 13.53
CA SER A 41 -21.66 -23.40 12.66
C SER A 41 -22.82 -22.40 12.78
N LEU A 42 -22.82 -21.58 13.83
CA LEU A 42 -23.81 -20.55 14.11
C LEU A 42 -23.44 -19.19 13.50
N THR A 43 -22.19 -18.98 13.08
CA THR A 43 -21.75 -17.68 12.55
C THR A 43 -21.52 -17.76 11.03
N LYS A 44 -22.22 -16.90 10.28
CA LYS A 44 -22.08 -16.83 8.83
C LYS A 44 -20.75 -16.17 8.45
N LEU A 45 -19.88 -16.88 7.73
CA LEU A 45 -18.67 -16.32 7.12
C LEU A 45 -19.00 -15.68 5.77
N VAL A 46 -18.75 -14.38 5.63
CA VAL A 46 -18.91 -13.64 4.39
C VAL A 46 -17.53 -13.24 3.85
N ARG A 47 -17.24 -13.63 2.63
CA ARG A 47 -16.03 -13.22 1.91
C ARG A 47 -16.36 -12.00 1.06
N CYS A 48 -15.46 -11.04 1.01
CA CYS A 48 -15.57 -9.86 0.15
C CYS A 48 -14.22 -9.51 -0.45
N ASP A 49 -14.24 -8.67 -1.46
CA ASP A 49 -13.03 -8.06 -2.02
C ASP A 49 -12.26 -7.25 -0.95
N PRO A 50 -11.01 -6.87 -1.21
CA PRO A 50 -10.25 -6.00 -0.32
C PRO A 50 -11.02 -4.72 0.03
N ILE A 51 -10.98 -4.34 1.31
CA ILE A 51 -11.67 -3.12 1.78
C ILE A 51 -10.70 -1.95 1.74
N LEU A 52 -11.00 -0.94 0.92
CA LEU A 52 -10.20 0.25 0.73
C LEU A 52 -10.97 1.51 1.15
N LEU A 53 -10.25 2.53 1.61
CA LEU A 53 -10.82 3.81 2.02
C LEU A 53 -11.19 4.69 0.83
N SER A 54 -10.48 4.54 -0.28
CA SER A 54 -10.71 5.29 -1.51
C SER A 54 -10.90 4.34 -2.68
N ASP A 55 -11.71 4.74 -3.64
CA ASP A 55 -11.82 4.11 -4.93
C ASP A 55 -11.72 5.15 -6.07
N GLN A 56 -11.79 4.69 -7.31
CA GLN A 56 -11.61 5.56 -8.48
C GLN A 56 -12.65 6.68 -8.60
N HIS A 57 -13.80 6.57 -7.92
CA HIS A 57 -14.89 7.57 -8.00
C HIS A 57 -14.71 8.71 -6.99
N ASN A 58 -13.90 8.52 -5.95
CA ASN A 58 -13.73 9.49 -4.88
C ASN A 58 -12.32 10.07 -4.76
N ILE A 59 -11.49 9.94 -5.80
CA ILE A 59 -10.18 10.59 -5.89
C ILE A 59 -10.27 11.99 -6.51
N TYR A 60 -9.32 12.84 -6.14
CA TYR A 60 -9.20 14.15 -6.74
C TYR A 60 -8.70 14.08 -8.19
N PRO A 61 -9.12 14.99 -9.06
CA PRO A 61 -8.62 15.07 -10.43
C PRO A 61 -7.09 15.23 -10.47
N ARG A 62 -6.48 14.70 -11.54
CA ARG A 62 -5.05 14.91 -11.81
C ARG A 62 -4.72 16.41 -11.81
N GLY A 63 -3.56 16.78 -11.26
CA GLY A 63 -3.11 18.16 -11.05
C GLY A 63 -3.47 18.72 -9.66
N SER A 64 -4.40 18.10 -8.93
CA SER A 64 -4.86 18.61 -7.63
C SER A 64 -3.77 18.66 -6.57
N LEU A 65 -2.97 17.59 -6.45
CA LEU A 65 -1.84 17.54 -5.51
C LEU A 65 -0.70 18.44 -5.93
N ARG A 66 -0.40 18.45 -7.22
CA ARG A 66 0.64 19.30 -7.81
C ARG A 66 0.35 20.78 -7.54
N LYS A 67 -0.85 21.23 -7.82
CA LYS A 67 -1.31 22.60 -7.52
C LYS A 67 -1.23 22.92 -6.04
N ARG A 68 -1.70 22.01 -5.19
CA ARG A 68 -1.72 22.18 -3.73
C ARG A 68 -0.32 22.36 -3.13
N LEU A 69 0.67 21.63 -3.65
CA LEU A 69 2.02 21.57 -3.10
C LEU A 69 3.06 22.38 -3.91
N GLY A 70 2.62 23.08 -4.95
CA GLY A 70 3.50 23.87 -5.82
C GLY A 70 4.51 23.01 -6.58
N ILE A 71 4.06 21.86 -7.11
CA ILE A 71 4.90 20.91 -7.86
C ILE A 71 4.67 21.15 -9.36
N PRO A 72 5.71 21.33 -10.18
CA PRO A 72 5.58 21.48 -11.63
C PRO A 72 4.86 20.30 -12.28
N GLU A 73 4.09 20.55 -13.35
CA GLU A 73 3.33 19.50 -14.03
C GLU A 73 4.22 18.47 -14.74
N GLU A 74 5.35 18.92 -15.27
CA GLU A 74 6.35 18.11 -15.96
C GLU A 74 7.23 17.28 -15.02
N ALA A 75 7.22 17.57 -13.71
CA ALA A 75 8.03 16.85 -12.75
C ALA A 75 7.54 15.41 -12.55
N VAL A 76 8.45 14.47 -12.34
CA VAL A 76 8.10 13.12 -11.88
C VAL A 76 7.75 13.18 -10.42
N LEU A 77 6.52 12.79 -10.07
CA LEU A 77 6.01 12.83 -8.71
C LEU A 77 6.06 11.46 -8.04
N ALA A 78 6.95 11.33 -7.07
CA ALA A 78 7.08 10.15 -6.23
C ALA A 78 6.28 10.33 -4.92
N TYR A 79 5.52 9.32 -4.53
CA TYR A 79 4.87 9.25 -3.21
C TYR A 79 5.60 8.26 -2.31
N VAL A 80 5.97 8.67 -1.10
CA VAL A 80 6.73 7.83 -0.16
C VAL A 80 5.99 7.69 1.17
N GLN A 81 5.68 6.45 1.58
CA GLN A 81 5.08 6.14 2.87
C GLN A 81 5.50 4.75 3.37
N LEU A 82 6.44 4.69 4.30
CA LEU A 82 6.99 3.43 4.84
C LEU A 82 6.34 2.99 6.16
N GLY A 83 5.11 3.45 6.43
CA GLY A 83 4.37 3.12 7.65
C GLY A 83 4.52 4.17 8.75
N ALA A 84 4.02 3.86 9.97
CA ALA A 84 3.93 4.81 11.06
C ALA A 84 5.25 5.02 11.84
N GLY A 85 6.31 4.28 11.52
CA GLY A 85 7.61 4.41 12.19
C GLY A 85 7.71 3.85 13.62
N LYS A 86 6.59 3.63 14.30
CA LYS A 86 6.57 3.15 15.70
C LYS A 86 6.83 1.65 15.87
N ILE A 87 6.67 0.85 14.83
CA ILE A 87 6.76 -0.62 14.88
C ILE A 87 8.07 -1.12 14.28
N ASN A 88 8.70 -0.34 13.42
CA ASN A 88 9.95 -0.67 12.75
C ASN A 88 10.86 0.56 12.72
N GLU A 89 12.15 0.36 12.87
CA GLU A 89 13.15 1.35 12.53
C GLU A 89 13.18 1.47 11.00
N ILE A 90 12.59 2.53 10.47
CA ILE A 90 12.48 2.80 9.02
C ILE A 90 13.21 4.10 8.64
N SER A 91 13.96 4.67 9.58
CA SER A 91 14.56 6.00 9.39
C SER A 91 15.60 5.99 8.26
N ASP A 92 16.41 4.96 8.20
CA ASP A 92 17.46 4.83 7.17
C ASP A 92 16.85 4.53 5.81
N GLU A 93 15.89 3.62 5.73
CA GLU A 93 15.19 3.31 4.48
C GLU A 93 14.43 4.53 3.95
N LEU A 94 13.80 5.30 4.83
CA LEU A 94 13.13 6.53 4.45
C LEU A 94 14.12 7.56 3.93
N SER A 95 15.19 7.86 4.68
CA SER A 95 16.22 8.82 4.26
C SER A 95 16.84 8.41 2.93
N ASN A 96 17.27 7.15 2.80
CA ASN A 96 17.86 6.65 1.58
C ASN A 96 16.89 6.73 0.37
N SER A 97 15.60 6.49 0.59
CA SER A 97 14.58 6.61 -0.47
C SER A 97 14.37 8.05 -0.90
N LEU A 98 14.28 8.98 0.06
CA LEU A 98 14.12 10.40 -0.21
C LEU A 98 15.34 10.97 -0.94
N ASP A 99 16.55 10.63 -0.48
CA ASP A 99 17.82 11.06 -1.07
C ASP A 99 17.97 10.52 -2.50
N ALA A 100 17.66 9.24 -2.72
CA ALA A 100 17.73 8.63 -4.03
C ALA A 100 16.80 9.31 -5.04
N ILE A 101 15.54 9.59 -4.66
CA ILE A 101 14.61 10.29 -5.55
C ILE A 101 15.04 11.74 -5.75
N ALA A 102 15.43 12.44 -4.70
CA ALA A 102 15.83 13.84 -4.75
C ALA A 102 17.15 14.06 -5.52
N SER A 103 17.95 13.03 -5.74
CA SER A 103 19.13 13.11 -6.61
C SER A 103 18.77 13.32 -8.10
N HIS A 104 17.55 12.97 -8.52
CA HIS A 104 17.05 13.21 -9.86
C HIS A 104 16.45 14.63 -9.98
N PRO A 105 17.02 15.53 -10.82
CA PRO A 105 16.59 16.93 -10.88
C PRO A 105 15.12 17.13 -11.27
N SER A 106 14.57 16.23 -12.06
CA SER A 106 13.17 16.26 -12.53
C SER A 106 12.17 15.67 -11.52
N ALA A 107 12.65 15.11 -10.40
CA ALA A 107 11.77 14.43 -9.43
C ALA A 107 11.39 15.32 -8.24
N TYR A 108 10.15 15.19 -7.82
CA TYR A 108 9.62 15.69 -6.56
C TYR A 108 9.13 14.52 -5.71
N VAL A 109 9.27 14.67 -4.40
CA VAL A 109 8.79 13.68 -3.44
C VAL A 109 7.66 14.26 -2.63
N VAL A 110 6.59 13.49 -2.50
CA VAL A 110 5.53 13.73 -1.52
C VAL A 110 5.63 12.64 -0.44
N TYR A 111 6.06 13.05 0.73
CA TYR A 111 6.03 12.20 1.91
C TYR A 111 4.62 12.17 2.51
N GLY A 112 3.98 11.02 2.46
CA GLY A 112 2.70 10.78 3.12
C GLY A 112 2.87 10.61 4.62
N GLU A 113 2.53 11.63 5.40
CA GLU A 113 2.62 11.55 6.86
C GLU A 113 1.53 10.62 7.41
N SER A 114 1.90 9.73 8.30
CA SER A 114 0.95 8.86 9.00
C SER A 114 0.22 9.64 10.09
N VAL A 115 -1.09 9.42 10.24
CA VAL A 115 -1.91 10.02 11.30
C VAL A 115 -1.40 9.71 12.72
N ILE A 116 -0.78 8.54 12.88
CA ILE A 116 -0.27 8.02 14.17
C ILE A 116 1.25 8.08 14.29
N GLY A 117 1.93 8.55 13.24
CA GLY A 117 3.39 8.67 13.19
C GLY A 117 3.91 9.94 13.84
N GLU A 118 5.23 10.02 13.99
CA GLU A 118 5.91 11.24 14.38
C GLU A 118 5.91 12.23 13.21
N ARG A 119 5.76 13.52 13.55
CA ARG A 119 5.90 14.59 12.57
C ARG A 119 7.33 14.72 12.12
N ARG A 120 7.53 14.73 10.79
CA ARG A 120 8.84 14.92 10.19
C ARG A 120 8.87 16.23 9.39
N VAL A 121 9.98 16.91 9.48
CA VAL A 121 10.27 18.12 8.69
C VAL A 121 11.47 17.81 7.81
N PHE A 122 11.37 18.15 6.53
CA PHE A 122 12.43 17.94 5.54
C PHE A 122 12.86 19.32 5.02
N ASP A 123 14.14 19.63 5.17
CA ASP A 123 14.74 20.84 4.62
C ASP A 123 15.30 20.55 3.22
N HIS A 124 14.39 20.36 2.26
CA HIS A 124 14.76 20.11 0.88
C HIS A 124 13.71 20.69 -0.09
N PRO A 125 14.11 21.47 -1.13
CA PRO A 125 13.19 22.23 -1.98
C PRO A 125 12.26 21.35 -2.84
N ARG A 126 12.55 20.07 -3.01
CA ARG A 126 11.73 19.13 -3.80
C ARG A 126 11.05 18.05 -2.95
N ILE A 127 11.14 18.13 -1.63
CA ILE A 127 10.38 17.25 -0.72
C ILE A 127 9.22 18.04 -0.13
N ARG A 128 8.02 17.46 -0.23
CA ARG A 128 6.78 18.01 0.31
C ARG A 128 6.15 17.02 1.27
N THR A 129 5.49 17.48 2.30
CA THR A 129 4.74 16.62 3.23
C THR A 129 3.25 16.75 2.97
N LEU A 130 2.56 15.62 2.80
CA LEU A 130 1.13 15.54 2.68
C LEU A 130 0.51 15.05 4.00
N ARG A 131 -0.35 15.90 4.58
CA ARG A 131 -1.09 15.65 5.83
C ARG A 131 -2.58 15.72 5.55
N ASP A 132 -3.08 14.85 4.71
CA ASP A 132 -4.49 14.86 4.31
C ASP A 132 -4.98 13.43 4.10
N PHE A 133 -5.52 12.85 5.17
CA PHE A 133 -5.96 11.47 5.16
C PHE A 133 -7.39 11.32 4.63
N PRO A 134 -7.67 10.34 3.79
CA PRO A 134 -6.75 9.38 3.19
C PRO A 134 -5.94 9.97 2.03
N ASN A 135 -4.61 9.80 2.09
CA ASN A 135 -3.69 10.34 1.08
C ASN A 135 -3.93 9.76 -0.33
N SER A 136 -4.51 8.56 -0.41
CA SER A 136 -4.84 7.90 -1.67
C SER A 136 -5.81 8.68 -2.57
N ARG A 137 -6.53 9.68 -2.03
CA ARG A 137 -7.34 10.59 -2.86
C ARG A 137 -6.54 11.37 -3.89
N TYR A 138 -5.24 11.49 -3.72
CA TYR A 138 -4.33 12.23 -4.62
C TYR A 138 -3.54 11.34 -5.57
N PHE A 139 -3.83 10.05 -5.60
CA PHE A 139 -3.01 9.10 -6.34
C PHE A 139 -3.10 9.23 -7.86
N ALA A 140 -4.08 9.99 -8.39
CA ALA A 140 -4.11 10.38 -9.79
C ALA A 140 -2.91 11.23 -10.23
N ASP A 141 -2.22 11.90 -9.30
CA ASP A 141 -1.04 12.72 -9.56
C ASP A 141 0.29 11.97 -9.44
N VAL A 142 0.26 10.77 -8.83
CA VAL A 142 1.47 10.03 -8.47
C VAL A 142 1.99 9.25 -9.68
N ASP A 143 3.24 9.47 -10.05
CA ASP A 143 3.88 8.73 -11.13
C ASP A 143 4.41 7.38 -10.68
N PHE A 144 4.96 7.31 -9.46
CA PHE A 144 5.32 6.06 -8.78
C PHE A 144 5.31 6.24 -7.26
N ALA A 145 5.34 5.12 -6.53
CA ALA A 145 5.37 5.14 -5.07
C ALA A 145 6.49 4.28 -4.48
N ILE A 146 6.91 4.62 -3.25
CA ILE A 146 7.71 3.75 -2.38
C ILE A 146 6.89 3.50 -1.12
N LEU A 147 6.47 2.25 -0.91
CA LEU A 147 5.52 1.90 0.13
C LEU A 147 5.98 0.71 0.97
N ALA A 148 5.51 0.66 2.22
CA ALA A 148 5.57 -0.56 3.00
C ALA A 148 4.56 -1.59 2.47
N GLY A 149 4.91 -2.89 2.51
CA GLY A 149 4.08 -3.99 2.01
C GLY A 149 2.84 -4.32 2.87
N GLY A 150 2.36 -3.37 3.67
CA GLY A 150 1.16 -3.53 4.48
C GLY A 150 -0.10 -3.65 3.61
N TYR A 151 -1.13 -4.31 4.15
CA TYR A 151 -2.37 -4.62 3.43
C TYR A 151 -2.99 -3.41 2.72
N ASN A 152 -3.18 -2.30 3.44
CA ASN A 152 -3.85 -1.13 2.85
C ASN A 152 -3.00 -0.50 1.73
N SER A 153 -1.72 -0.23 2.00
CA SER A 153 -0.82 0.40 1.02
C SER A 153 -0.63 -0.45 -0.24
N TYR A 154 -0.56 -1.78 -0.06
CA TYR A 154 -0.50 -2.69 -1.18
C TYR A 154 -1.76 -2.62 -2.05
N HIS A 155 -2.94 -2.79 -1.44
CA HIS A 155 -4.19 -2.80 -2.21
C HIS A 155 -4.53 -1.42 -2.79
N GLU A 156 -4.14 -0.31 -2.14
CA GLU A 156 -4.25 1.02 -2.72
C GLU A 156 -3.35 1.17 -3.97
N ALA A 157 -2.09 0.70 -3.91
CA ALA A 157 -1.21 0.74 -5.08
C ALA A 157 -1.77 -0.08 -6.25
N VAL A 158 -2.36 -1.24 -5.98
CA VAL A 158 -3.00 -2.08 -7.00
C VAL A 158 -4.26 -1.42 -7.54
N GLN A 159 -5.15 -0.90 -6.67
CA GLN A 159 -6.40 -0.23 -7.06
C GLN A 159 -6.18 0.95 -8.00
N PHE A 160 -5.11 1.69 -7.80
CA PHE A 160 -4.79 2.87 -8.60
C PHE A 160 -3.70 2.62 -9.66
N SER A 161 -3.29 1.36 -9.85
CA SER A 161 -2.27 0.94 -10.83
C SER A 161 -0.98 1.77 -10.73
N ILE A 162 -0.50 1.99 -9.49
CA ILE A 162 0.67 2.82 -9.24
C ILE A 162 1.94 1.98 -9.31
N PRO A 163 2.86 2.25 -10.24
CA PRO A 163 4.19 1.65 -10.23
C PRO A 163 4.85 1.84 -8.86
N THR A 164 5.25 0.76 -8.20
CA THR A 164 5.64 0.85 -6.80
C THR A 164 6.89 0.05 -6.49
N ILE A 165 7.79 0.65 -5.69
CA ILE A 165 8.83 -0.07 -4.96
C ILE A 165 8.24 -0.45 -3.60
N MET A 166 8.12 -1.75 -3.33
CA MET A 166 7.53 -2.28 -2.08
C MET A 166 8.59 -2.81 -1.13
N PHE A 167 8.52 -2.35 0.12
CA PHE A 167 9.32 -2.86 1.24
C PHE A 167 8.47 -3.78 2.11
N PRO A 168 8.50 -5.12 1.91
CA PRO A 168 7.78 -6.03 2.79
C PRO A 168 8.42 -6.08 4.17
N ASN A 169 7.63 -6.08 5.22
CA ASN A 169 8.14 -6.34 6.56
C ASN A 169 8.36 -7.85 6.76
N LEU A 170 9.62 -8.26 6.76
CA LEU A 170 10.03 -9.66 6.90
C LEU A 170 9.97 -10.16 8.35
N LYS A 171 9.82 -9.26 9.33
CA LYS A 171 9.82 -9.60 10.76
C LYS A 171 8.41 -9.83 11.33
N THR A 172 7.36 -9.48 10.57
CA THR A 172 5.99 -9.67 11.05
C THR A 172 5.54 -11.12 10.90
N LYS A 173 4.97 -11.67 11.99
CA LYS A 173 4.35 -13.00 11.98
C LYS A 173 2.82 -12.93 11.83
N ARG A 174 2.24 -11.75 11.67
CA ARG A 174 0.79 -11.53 11.68
C ARG A 174 0.19 -11.24 10.30
N ASP A 175 1.04 -11.03 9.30
CA ASP A 175 0.65 -10.63 7.95
C ASP A 175 1.77 -11.04 7.00
N ASP A 176 1.51 -11.93 6.06
CA ASP A 176 2.51 -12.38 5.09
C ASP A 176 2.68 -11.35 3.97
N GLN A 177 3.31 -10.23 4.34
CA GLN A 177 3.60 -9.16 3.40
C GLN A 177 4.52 -9.62 2.28
N SER A 178 5.44 -10.54 2.58
CA SER A 178 6.40 -11.02 1.59
C SER A 178 5.71 -11.78 0.46
N ALA A 179 4.80 -12.71 0.79
CA ALA A 179 4.06 -13.46 -0.22
C ALA A 179 3.15 -12.54 -1.04
N ARG A 180 2.46 -11.59 -0.37
CA ARG A 180 1.56 -10.63 -1.04
C ARG A 180 2.31 -9.79 -2.08
N VAL A 181 3.40 -9.14 -1.70
CA VAL A 181 4.13 -8.26 -2.62
C VAL A 181 4.89 -9.05 -3.68
N GLN A 182 5.32 -10.28 -3.38
CA GLN A 182 6.00 -11.13 -4.35
C GLN A 182 5.06 -11.53 -5.49
N ALA A 183 3.80 -11.86 -5.19
CA ALA A 183 2.80 -12.17 -6.22
C ALA A 183 2.64 -11.03 -7.24
N ALA A 184 2.57 -9.77 -6.79
CA ALA A 184 2.52 -8.62 -7.68
C ALA A 184 3.86 -8.36 -8.39
N GLY A 185 4.98 -8.63 -7.72
CA GLY A 185 6.33 -8.55 -8.29
C GLY A 185 6.52 -9.54 -9.45
N ASP A 186 6.06 -10.77 -9.29
CA ASP A 186 6.15 -11.82 -10.31
C ASP A 186 5.30 -11.48 -11.57
N LEU A 187 4.23 -10.73 -11.39
CA LEU A 187 3.42 -10.19 -12.49
C LEU A 187 4.05 -8.96 -13.16
N GLY A 188 5.11 -8.39 -12.59
CA GLY A 188 5.75 -7.18 -13.10
C GLY A 188 5.09 -5.88 -12.67
N CYS A 189 4.14 -5.92 -11.72
CA CYS A 189 3.43 -4.73 -11.24
C CYS A 189 4.27 -3.89 -10.25
N MET A 190 5.19 -4.54 -9.53
CA MET A 190 5.94 -3.93 -8.44
C MET A 190 7.41 -4.36 -8.43
N ILE A 191 8.29 -3.49 -7.94
CA ILE A 191 9.66 -3.83 -7.59
C ILE A 191 9.68 -4.23 -6.11
N VAL A 192 9.93 -5.50 -5.84
CA VAL A 192 9.99 -6.02 -4.45
C VAL A 192 11.40 -5.85 -3.91
N LEU A 193 11.58 -5.02 -2.91
CA LEU A 193 12.88 -4.72 -2.35
C LEU A 193 13.04 -5.34 -0.95
N LYS A 194 13.69 -6.49 -0.89
CA LYS A 194 14.02 -7.20 0.37
C LYS A 194 15.34 -6.74 0.96
N ASP A 195 16.32 -6.44 0.10
CA ASP A 195 17.59 -5.80 0.49
C ASP A 195 17.39 -4.29 0.59
N ARG A 196 17.57 -3.74 1.80
CA ARG A 196 17.30 -2.34 2.13
C ARG A 196 18.54 -1.48 2.22
N THR A 197 19.65 -1.94 1.62
CA THR A 197 20.87 -1.14 1.53
C THR A 197 20.62 0.11 0.67
N LYS A 198 21.36 1.17 0.96
CA LYS A 198 21.32 2.40 0.15
C LYS A 198 21.55 2.10 -1.33
N LYS A 199 22.47 1.21 -1.65
CA LYS A 199 22.78 0.80 -3.03
C LYS A 199 21.56 0.19 -3.73
N SER A 200 20.88 -0.75 -3.07
CA SER A 200 19.71 -1.44 -3.63
C SER A 200 18.51 -0.50 -3.78
N ILE A 201 18.33 0.42 -2.83
CA ILE A 201 17.30 1.46 -2.91
C ILE A 201 17.57 2.38 -4.09
N THR A 202 18.80 2.91 -4.23
CA THR A 202 19.18 3.77 -5.35
C THR A 202 18.96 3.08 -6.69
N ALA A 203 19.42 1.84 -6.86
CA ALA A 203 19.22 1.09 -8.10
C ALA A 203 17.74 0.86 -8.44
N ALA A 204 16.89 0.61 -7.44
CA ALA A 204 15.45 0.48 -7.65
C ALA A 204 14.80 1.80 -8.05
N VAL A 205 15.24 2.93 -7.46
CA VAL A 205 14.79 4.27 -7.81
C VAL A 205 15.23 4.62 -9.24
N ASP A 206 16.49 4.44 -9.58
CA ASP A 206 17.00 4.70 -10.95
C ASP A 206 16.19 3.92 -11.99
N ARG A 207 15.86 2.66 -11.70
CA ARG A 207 15.03 1.84 -12.58
C ARG A 207 13.61 2.38 -12.74
N ILE A 208 12.94 2.77 -11.68
CA ILE A 208 11.53 3.22 -11.74
C ILE A 208 11.43 4.66 -12.24
N MET A 209 12.53 5.43 -12.24
CA MET A 209 12.60 6.76 -12.88
C MET A 209 12.47 6.69 -14.39
N ASP A 210 12.75 5.56 -15.02
CA ASP A 210 12.50 5.34 -16.44
C ASP A 210 10.97 5.29 -16.70
N GLN A 211 10.51 6.12 -17.64
CA GLN A 211 9.09 6.21 -17.99
C GLN A 211 8.57 4.91 -18.61
N GLN A 212 9.38 4.22 -19.41
CA GLN A 212 8.97 2.96 -20.04
C GLN A 212 8.75 1.88 -18.99
N VAL A 213 9.64 1.80 -18.00
CA VAL A 213 9.47 0.88 -16.86
C VAL A 213 8.16 1.14 -16.13
N ARG A 214 7.82 2.41 -15.86
CA ARG A 214 6.54 2.75 -15.23
C ARG A 214 5.33 2.38 -16.09
N ASN A 215 5.43 2.56 -17.41
CA ASN A 215 4.35 2.20 -18.33
C ASN A 215 4.15 0.67 -18.38
N ASP A 216 5.23 -0.10 -18.44
CA ASP A 216 5.18 -1.57 -18.43
C ASP A 216 4.58 -2.09 -17.13
N MET A 217 4.95 -1.47 -16.00
CA MET A 217 4.37 -1.80 -14.69
C MET A 217 2.87 -1.48 -14.65
N ARG A 218 2.42 -0.33 -15.18
CA ARG A 218 0.99 0.02 -15.26
C ARG A 218 0.20 -0.99 -16.08
N SER A 219 0.70 -1.37 -17.26
CA SER A 219 0.08 -2.38 -18.10
C SER A 219 -0.01 -3.76 -17.41
N SER A 220 0.95 -4.06 -16.54
CA SER A 220 0.94 -5.32 -15.80
C SER A 220 -0.19 -5.39 -14.75
N PHE A 221 -0.68 -4.25 -14.24
CA PHE A 221 -1.82 -4.23 -13.32
C PHE A 221 -3.14 -4.68 -13.98
N GLU A 222 -3.27 -4.62 -15.30
CA GLU A 222 -4.44 -5.15 -16.03
C GLU A 222 -4.63 -6.65 -15.81
N LYS A 223 -3.58 -7.37 -15.40
CA LYS A 223 -3.62 -8.78 -15.05
C LYS A 223 -4.18 -9.05 -13.65
N MET A 224 -4.38 -7.99 -12.87
CA MET A 224 -4.87 -8.08 -11.50
C MET A 224 -6.33 -7.62 -11.46
N GLU A 225 -7.21 -8.52 -11.04
CA GLU A 225 -8.58 -8.12 -10.72
C GLU A 225 -8.61 -7.41 -9.37
N VAL A 226 -9.01 -6.15 -9.37
CA VAL A 226 -9.11 -5.36 -8.13
C VAL A 226 -10.48 -4.74 -8.03
N ARG A 227 -11.18 -5.08 -6.94
CA ARG A 227 -12.46 -4.51 -6.57
C ARG A 227 -12.38 -4.02 -5.14
N ASN A 228 -13.11 -2.96 -4.84
CA ASN A 228 -13.23 -2.48 -3.47
C ASN A 228 -14.47 -3.11 -2.81
N GLY A 229 -14.26 -3.94 -1.82
CA GLY A 229 -15.32 -4.63 -1.07
C GLY A 229 -16.04 -3.77 -0.03
N ALA A 230 -15.67 -2.49 0.12
CA ALA A 230 -16.25 -1.62 1.15
C ALA A 230 -17.76 -1.46 1.02
N GLN A 231 -18.27 -1.27 -0.22
CA GLN A 231 -19.70 -1.12 -0.46
C GLN A 231 -20.48 -2.42 -0.14
N SER A 232 -19.96 -3.57 -0.57
CA SER A 232 -20.58 -4.87 -0.29
C SER A 232 -20.71 -5.14 1.21
N VAL A 233 -19.70 -4.73 2.00
CA VAL A 233 -19.75 -4.84 3.46
C VAL A 233 -20.72 -3.83 4.07
N ALA A 234 -20.77 -2.61 3.55
CA ALA A 234 -21.74 -1.61 4.01
C ALA A 234 -23.20 -2.05 3.77
N ASP A 235 -23.46 -2.66 2.62
CA ASP A 235 -24.79 -3.18 2.28
C ASP A 235 -25.17 -4.37 3.19
N LEU A 236 -24.20 -5.25 3.46
CA LEU A 236 -24.40 -6.36 4.40
C LEU A 236 -24.77 -5.88 5.82
N ILE A 237 -24.22 -4.74 6.27
CA ILE A 237 -24.50 -4.17 7.60
C ILE A 237 -25.88 -3.50 7.63
N ARG A 238 -26.34 -2.97 6.50
CA ARG A 238 -27.66 -2.27 6.43
C ARG A 238 -28.86 -3.23 6.35
N GLY A 239 -28.62 -4.51 6.00
CA GLY A 239 -29.66 -5.52 5.81
C GLY A 239 -30.22 -5.46 4.43
#